data_e90113428b9f3903c92280169cf363e2
#
_entry.id   e90113428b9f3903c92280169cf363e2
#
_cell.length_a   1.000
_cell.length_b   1.000
_cell.length_c   1.000
_cell.angle_alpha   90.00
_cell.angle_beta   90.00
_cell.angle_gamma   90.00
#
_symmetry.space_group_name_H-M   'P 1'
#
loop_
_entity.id
_entity.type
_entity.pdbx_description
1 polymer ?
#
loop_
_entity_poly.entity_id
_entity_poly.type
_entity_poly.pdbx_seq_one_letter_code
_entity_poly.pdbx_strand_id
1 'polypeptide(L)'
;MKKLFLTLLVAAFGLTASAQTYKHKKDAGSVHFLSKSPLEDIEAINKNPIAAYKVETADMQFAVVMTQFKFKAALMEEHFNENYVESVKYPQAIFKGKVNEKIDMTKDGENKVTVTGKMTLHGVTKDMTAEGTITKKGEELVLNSKFKIKVADYNIKVPSLYVQNIAEVVDVTVNITLEPFVKK
;
A
#
# COMPACT_ATOMS: atom_id res chain seq x y z
N MET A 1 41.37 -28.98 53.78
CA MET A 1 39.97 -28.89 53.31
C MET A 1 39.88 -27.72 52.30
N LYS A 2 39.99 -28.01 51.00
CA LYS A 2 39.91 -26.99 49.92
C LYS A 2 38.45 -26.95 49.43
N LYS A 3 37.77 -25.83 49.65
CA LYS A 3 36.42 -25.59 49.10
C LYS A 3 36.52 -25.13 47.67
N LEU A 4 36.04 -25.95 46.74
CA LEU A 4 35.96 -25.66 45.31
C LEU A 4 34.71 -24.84 45.06
N PHE A 5 34.82 -23.53 44.73
CA PHE A 5 33.73 -22.68 44.30
C PHE A 5 33.52 -22.90 42.80
N LEU A 6 32.45 -23.59 42.45
CA LEU A 6 31.99 -23.77 41.06
C LEU A 6 31.15 -22.53 40.68
N THR A 7 31.77 -21.60 39.93
CA THR A 7 31.08 -20.44 39.38
C THR A 7 30.30 -20.86 38.13
N LEU A 8 28.98 -20.92 38.25
CA LEU A 8 28.06 -21.18 37.13
C LEU A 8 27.93 -19.92 36.29
N LEU A 9 28.59 -19.90 35.13
CA LEU A 9 28.48 -18.82 34.11
C LEU A 9 27.20 -19.02 33.32
N VAL A 10 26.12 -18.32 33.70
CA VAL A 10 24.88 -18.29 32.93
C VAL A 10 25.12 -17.38 31.71
N ALA A 11 25.35 -17.99 30.54
CA ALA A 11 25.36 -17.30 29.28
C ALA A 11 23.94 -16.87 28.94
N ALA A 12 23.61 -15.62 29.17
CA ALA A 12 22.38 -15.01 28.70
C ALA A 12 22.45 -14.89 27.17
N PHE A 13 21.86 -15.85 26.46
CA PHE A 13 21.59 -15.70 25.04
C PHE A 13 20.54 -14.59 24.88
N GLY A 14 21.01 -13.38 24.62
CA GLY A 14 20.13 -12.27 24.22
C GLY A 14 19.49 -12.63 22.88
N LEU A 15 18.22 -12.99 22.91
CA LEU A 15 17.38 -13.03 21.71
C LEU A 15 17.28 -11.61 21.16
N THR A 16 18.14 -11.28 20.19
CA THR A 16 17.94 -10.07 19.39
C THR A 16 16.68 -10.28 18.57
N ALA A 17 15.57 -9.73 19.01
CA ALA A 17 14.36 -9.61 18.19
C ALA A 17 14.74 -8.78 16.99
N SER A 18 15.02 -9.43 15.85
CA SER A 18 15.26 -8.74 14.59
C SER A 18 13.93 -8.16 14.13
N ALA A 19 13.89 -6.84 14.00
CA ALA A 19 12.72 -6.12 13.50
C ALA A 19 12.32 -6.67 12.14
N GLN A 20 11.28 -7.50 12.09
CA GLN A 20 10.85 -8.16 10.85
C GLN A 20 10.15 -7.13 9.96
N THR A 21 10.83 -6.79 8.86
CA THR A 21 10.30 -5.91 7.82
C THR A 21 9.95 -6.74 6.59
N TYR A 22 8.79 -6.44 6.01
CA TYR A 22 8.36 -6.99 4.73
C TYR A 22 8.43 -5.90 3.67
N LYS A 23 8.84 -6.25 2.45
CA LYS A 23 8.83 -5.37 1.28
C LYS A 23 7.99 -6.00 0.17
N HIS A 24 7.55 -5.19 -0.77
CA HIS A 24 6.84 -5.69 -1.95
C HIS A 24 7.69 -6.74 -2.69
N LYS A 25 7.05 -7.83 -3.07
CA LYS A 25 7.63 -8.85 -3.94
C LYS A 25 7.55 -8.36 -5.39
N LYS A 26 8.65 -8.49 -6.12
CA LYS A 26 8.70 -8.04 -7.51
C LYS A 26 7.64 -8.75 -8.36
N ASP A 27 6.98 -7.99 -9.24
CA ASP A 27 5.95 -8.48 -10.17
C ASP A 27 4.73 -9.17 -9.51
N ALA A 28 4.53 -8.94 -8.20
CA ALA A 28 3.48 -9.57 -7.42
C ALA A 28 2.56 -8.54 -6.75
N GLY A 29 2.15 -7.53 -7.52
CA GLY A 29 1.23 -6.51 -7.03
C GLY A 29 0.50 -5.78 -8.14
N SER A 30 -0.64 -5.19 -7.78
CA SER A 30 -1.40 -4.30 -8.65
C SER A 30 -2.20 -3.29 -7.88
N VAL A 31 -2.36 -2.12 -8.47
CA VAL A 31 -3.37 -1.14 -8.11
C VAL A 31 -4.26 -0.94 -9.33
N HIS A 32 -5.53 -1.17 -9.15
CA HIS A 32 -6.55 -0.93 -10.16
C HIS A 32 -7.47 0.18 -9.68
N PHE A 33 -7.76 1.17 -10.49
CA PHE A 33 -8.83 2.10 -10.24
C PHE A 33 -9.92 2.02 -11.30
N LEU A 34 -11.14 2.31 -10.89
CA LEU A 34 -12.32 2.31 -11.73
C LEU A 34 -13.14 3.58 -11.45
N SER A 35 -13.27 4.40 -12.47
CA SER A 35 -14.20 5.53 -12.51
C SER A 35 -15.46 5.11 -13.27
N LYS A 36 -16.54 4.87 -12.55
CA LYS A 36 -17.83 4.50 -13.14
C LYS A 36 -18.62 5.73 -13.52
N SER A 37 -18.97 5.85 -14.77
CA SER A 37 -19.79 6.95 -15.27
C SER A 37 -20.94 6.45 -16.15
N PRO A 38 -21.98 7.29 -16.39
CA PRO A 38 -23.10 6.90 -17.23
C PRO A 38 -22.74 6.62 -18.68
N LEU A 39 -21.67 7.22 -19.19
CA LEU A 39 -21.29 7.12 -20.60
C LEU A 39 -20.20 6.08 -20.84
N GLU A 40 -19.17 6.03 -19.99
CA GLU A 40 -18.04 5.13 -20.18
C GLU A 40 -17.32 4.86 -18.85
N ASP A 41 -17.05 3.60 -18.58
CA ASP A 41 -16.20 3.23 -17.45
C ASP A 41 -14.73 3.44 -17.82
N ILE A 42 -14.03 4.26 -17.02
CA ILE A 42 -12.58 4.48 -17.18
C ILE A 42 -11.86 3.66 -16.14
N GLU A 43 -11.03 2.74 -16.61
CA GLU A 43 -10.22 1.90 -15.73
C GLU A 43 -8.75 1.92 -16.12
N ALA A 44 -7.88 1.80 -15.11
CA ALA A 44 -6.46 1.65 -15.34
C ALA A 44 -5.82 0.75 -14.27
N ILE A 45 -4.72 0.13 -14.65
CA ILE A 45 -3.97 -0.77 -13.78
C ILE A 45 -2.50 -0.37 -13.72
N ASN A 46 -1.96 -0.30 -12.51
CA ASN A 46 -0.53 -0.21 -12.25
C ASN A 46 -0.08 -1.55 -11.66
N LYS A 47 0.89 -2.22 -12.30
CA LYS A 47 1.40 -3.55 -11.90
C LYS A 47 2.69 -3.49 -11.07
N ASN A 48 3.15 -2.28 -10.72
CA ASN A 48 4.41 -2.07 -10.00
C ASN A 48 4.23 -1.21 -8.73
N PRO A 49 3.25 -1.50 -7.86
CA PRO A 49 3.16 -0.81 -6.59
C PRO A 49 4.36 -1.16 -5.70
N ILE A 50 4.73 -0.21 -4.84
CA ILE A 50 5.79 -0.38 -3.86
C ILE A 50 5.14 -0.38 -2.48
N ALA A 51 5.49 -1.35 -1.62
CA ALA A 51 5.00 -1.35 -0.25
C ALA A 51 6.06 -1.91 0.71
N ALA A 52 5.97 -1.45 1.96
CA ALA A 52 6.74 -1.99 3.08
C ALA A 52 5.85 -2.04 4.32
N TYR A 53 5.99 -3.11 5.09
CA TYR A 53 5.32 -3.31 6.37
C TYR A 53 6.33 -3.72 7.43
N LYS A 54 6.32 -3.01 8.56
CA LYS A 54 7.16 -3.31 9.72
C LYS A 54 6.31 -3.89 10.83
N VAL A 55 6.52 -5.17 11.12
CA VAL A 55 5.65 -5.93 12.04
C VAL A 55 5.60 -5.34 13.44
N GLU A 56 6.75 -4.98 14.01
CA GLU A 56 6.85 -4.52 15.40
C GLU A 56 6.14 -3.21 15.67
N THR A 57 6.21 -2.27 14.72
CA THR A 57 5.63 -0.94 14.86
C THR A 57 4.29 -0.79 14.14
N ALA A 58 3.89 -1.85 13.42
CA ALA A 58 2.74 -1.89 12.53
C ALA A 58 2.76 -0.80 11.43
N ASP A 59 3.94 -0.21 11.16
CA ASP A 59 4.08 0.83 10.14
C ASP A 59 3.87 0.24 8.74
N MET A 60 3.00 0.88 7.98
CA MET A 60 2.69 0.54 6.58
C MET A 60 3.03 1.74 5.69
N GLN A 61 3.81 1.48 4.66
CA GLN A 61 4.08 2.45 3.59
C GLN A 61 3.70 1.85 2.26
N PHE A 62 3.10 2.67 1.41
CA PHE A 62 2.67 2.26 0.08
C PHE A 62 2.87 3.42 -0.89
N ALA A 63 3.32 3.13 -2.11
CA ALA A 63 3.50 4.12 -3.15
C ALA A 63 3.21 3.53 -4.54
N VAL A 64 2.69 4.36 -5.42
CA VAL A 64 2.55 4.06 -6.85
C VAL A 64 3.07 5.21 -7.69
N VAL A 65 3.77 4.90 -8.77
CA VAL A 65 4.22 5.88 -9.75
C VAL A 65 3.07 6.12 -10.74
N MET A 66 2.65 7.37 -10.89
CA MET A 66 1.44 7.73 -11.65
C MET A 66 1.57 7.39 -13.15
N THR A 67 2.73 7.61 -13.75
CA THR A 67 2.98 7.27 -15.16
C THR A 67 2.99 5.77 -15.48
N GLN A 68 2.93 4.92 -14.46
CA GLN A 68 2.89 3.45 -14.64
C GLN A 68 1.46 2.89 -14.69
N PHE A 69 0.44 3.73 -14.54
CA PHE A 69 -0.92 3.30 -14.82
C PHE A 69 -1.12 3.12 -16.33
N LYS A 70 -1.69 1.96 -16.70
CA LYS A 70 -1.98 1.59 -18.08
C LYS A 70 -3.47 1.56 -18.32
N PHE A 71 -3.89 2.21 -19.38
CA PHE A 71 -5.26 2.36 -19.82
C PHE A 71 -5.52 1.54 -21.09
N LYS A 72 -6.79 1.30 -21.41
CA LYS A 72 -7.18 0.66 -22.68
C LYS A 72 -6.83 1.52 -23.91
N ALA A 73 -6.96 2.86 -23.77
CA ALA A 73 -6.69 3.81 -24.84
C ALA A 73 -5.52 4.73 -24.47
N ALA A 74 -4.58 4.91 -25.39
CA ALA A 74 -3.41 5.78 -25.18
C ALA A 74 -3.80 7.23 -24.84
N LEU A 75 -4.85 7.74 -25.50
CA LEU A 75 -5.35 9.09 -25.25
C LEU A 75 -5.89 9.25 -23.81
N MET A 76 -6.51 8.22 -23.24
CA MET A 76 -6.95 8.24 -21.83
C MET A 76 -5.74 8.28 -20.89
N GLU A 77 -4.67 7.53 -21.20
CA GLU A 77 -3.42 7.52 -20.43
C GLU A 77 -2.74 8.90 -20.47
N GLU A 78 -2.70 9.54 -21.66
CA GLU A 78 -2.17 10.88 -21.85
C GLU A 78 -2.95 11.91 -21.03
N HIS A 79 -4.29 11.96 -21.18
CA HIS A 79 -5.14 12.89 -20.43
C HIS A 79 -5.04 12.67 -18.91
N PHE A 80 -4.97 11.42 -18.46
CA PHE A 80 -4.76 11.12 -17.05
C PHE A 80 -3.47 11.74 -16.53
N ASN A 81 -2.37 11.53 -17.24
CA ASN A 81 -1.06 12.03 -16.84
C ASN A 81 -0.92 13.56 -16.92
N GLU A 82 -1.48 14.18 -17.93
CA GLU A 82 -1.26 15.60 -18.21
C GLU A 82 -2.32 16.50 -17.57
N ASN A 83 -3.60 16.11 -17.67
CA ASN A 83 -4.71 16.99 -17.33
C ASN A 83 -5.32 16.73 -15.95
N TYR A 84 -5.21 15.47 -15.44
CA TYR A 84 -5.84 15.10 -14.17
C TYR A 84 -4.84 14.99 -13.03
N VAL A 85 -3.84 14.14 -13.15
CA VAL A 85 -2.91 13.90 -12.04
C VAL A 85 -1.61 14.70 -12.16
N GLU A 86 -1.38 15.39 -13.26
CA GLU A 86 -0.17 16.19 -13.54
C GLU A 86 1.10 15.40 -13.15
N SER A 87 1.27 14.20 -13.72
CA SER A 87 2.24 13.20 -13.25
C SER A 87 3.71 13.67 -13.32
N VAL A 88 4.02 14.67 -14.15
CA VAL A 88 5.34 15.30 -14.18
C VAL A 88 5.60 16.08 -12.88
N LYS A 89 4.58 16.77 -12.37
CA LYS A 89 4.66 17.59 -11.16
C LYS A 89 4.43 16.76 -9.89
N TYR A 90 3.53 15.77 -9.97
CA TYR A 90 3.15 14.90 -8.86
C TYR A 90 3.34 13.42 -9.25
N PRO A 91 4.60 12.95 -9.31
CA PRO A 91 4.92 11.67 -9.94
C PRO A 91 4.42 10.44 -9.18
N GLN A 92 4.01 10.59 -7.91
CA GLN A 92 3.64 9.48 -7.06
C GLN A 92 2.41 9.79 -6.19
N ALA A 93 1.60 8.75 -5.97
CA ALA A 93 0.69 8.71 -4.84
C ALA A 93 1.34 7.90 -3.71
N ILE A 94 1.29 8.41 -2.47
CA ILE A 94 2.00 7.83 -1.32
C ILE A 94 1.04 7.74 -0.14
N PHE A 95 0.98 6.56 0.49
CA PHE A 95 0.34 6.35 1.79
C PHE A 95 1.39 6.03 2.84
N LYS A 96 1.27 6.65 4.02
CA LYS A 96 2.07 6.35 5.21
C LYS A 96 1.14 6.26 6.42
N GLY A 97 1.15 5.14 7.08
CA GLY A 97 0.23 4.90 8.20
C GLY A 97 0.59 3.66 9.00
N LYS A 98 -0.41 3.16 9.71
CA LYS A 98 -0.28 1.96 10.57
C LYS A 98 -1.44 1.01 10.32
N VAL A 99 -1.14 -0.27 10.48
CA VAL A 99 -2.15 -1.32 10.66
C VAL A 99 -2.63 -1.24 12.11
N ASN A 100 -3.93 -1.14 12.34
CA ASN A 100 -4.48 -0.94 13.69
C ASN A 100 -4.52 -2.24 14.48
N GLU A 101 -4.75 -3.36 13.79
CA GLU A 101 -4.87 -4.68 14.40
C GLU A 101 -3.50 -5.38 14.47
N LYS A 102 -3.32 -6.17 15.52
CA LYS A 102 -2.14 -7.03 15.64
C LYS A 102 -2.29 -8.26 14.77
N ILE A 103 -1.35 -8.45 13.85
CA ILE A 103 -1.30 -9.63 12.97
C ILE A 103 -0.62 -10.79 13.71
N ASP A 104 -1.25 -11.96 13.70
CA ASP A 104 -0.62 -13.20 14.19
C ASP A 104 0.35 -13.72 13.14
N MET A 105 1.64 -13.52 13.39
CA MET A 105 2.72 -13.93 12.50
C MET A 105 3.17 -15.39 12.73
N THR A 106 2.56 -16.10 13.68
CA THR A 106 2.97 -17.48 14.04
C THR A 106 2.31 -18.55 13.18
N LYS A 107 1.16 -18.24 12.56
CA LYS A 107 0.38 -19.18 11.75
C LYS A 107 -0.13 -18.53 10.47
N ASP A 108 -0.34 -19.34 9.45
CA ASP A 108 -0.99 -18.92 8.21
C ASP A 108 -2.47 -18.61 8.47
N GLY A 109 -2.99 -17.63 7.75
CA GLY A 109 -4.38 -17.22 7.87
C GLY A 109 -4.62 -15.78 7.44
N GLU A 110 -5.89 -15.47 7.23
CA GLU A 110 -6.37 -14.14 6.88
C GLU A 110 -6.67 -13.33 8.15
N ASN A 111 -6.17 -12.10 8.20
CA ASN A 111 -6.48 -11.13 9.23
C ASN A 111 -7.20 -9.94 8.56
N LYS A 112 -8.42 -9.65 9.01
CA LYS A 112 -9.09 -8.40 8.65
C LYS A 112 -8.40 -7.26 9.38
N VAL A 113 -8.11 -6.21 8.65
CA VAL A 113 -7.34 -5.06 9.16
C VAL A 113 -7.94 -3.75 8.71
N THR A 114 -7.69 -2.74 9.53
CA THR A 114 -7.91 -1.33 9.21
C THR A 114 -6.56 -0.64 9.20
N VAL A 115 -6.24 0.08 8.13
CA VAL A 115 -5.05 0.93 8.07
C VAL A 115 -5.46 2.38 8.21
N THR A 116 -4.77 3.13 9.08
CA THR A 116 -5.02 4.55 9.32
C THR A 116 -3.74 5.33 9.07
N GLY A 117 -3.80 6.41 8.34
CA GLY A 117 -2.62 7.20 8.03
C GLY A 117 -2.91 8.41 7.15
N LYS A 118 -1.90 8.81 6.41
CA LYS A 118 -1.95 9.95 5.50
C LYS A 118 -1.71 9.50 4.07
N MET A 119 -2.63 9.91 3.18
CA MET A 119 -2.52 9.72 1.74
C MET A 119 -2.13 11.03 1.09
N THR A 120 -1.05 11.02 0.33
CA THR A 120 -0.65 12.14 -0.53
C THR A 120 -0.93 11.77 -1.97
N LEU A 121 -1.75 12.55 -2.65
CA LEU A 121 -2.09 12.41 -4.06
C LEU A 121 -2.17 13.81 -4.65
N HIS A 122 -1.64 14.02 -5.85
CA HIS A 122 -1.69 15.31 -6.55
C HIS A 122 -1.23 16.50 -5.66
N GLY A 123 -0.17 16.28 -4.85
CA GLY A 123 0.39 17.27 -3.94
C GLY A 123 -0.45 17.56 -2.68
N VAL A 124 -1.62 16.98 -2.53
CA VAL A 124 -2.51 17.16 -1.36
C VAL A 124 -2.37 15.96 -0.44
N THR A 125 -2.19 16.22 0.86
CA THR A 125 -2.12 15.18 1.89
C THR A 125 -3.37 15.22 2.76
N LYS A 126 -4.05 14.07 2.89
CA LYS A 126 -5.25 13.92 3.75
C LYS A 126 -5.14 12.70 4.64
N ASP A 127 -5.85 12.75 5.75
CA ASP A 127 -6.05 11.57 6.59
C ASP A 127 -6.91 10.55 5.84
N MET A 128 -6.53 9.29 5.93
CA MET A 128 -7.19 8.19 5.26
C MET A 128 -7.28 6.99 6.19
N THR A 129 -8.44 6.35 6.16
CA THR A 129 -8.68 5.05 6.77
C THR A 129 -9.19 4.10 5.68
N ALA A 130 -8.61 2.93 5.59
CA ALA A 130 -9.04 1.90 4.63
C ALA A 130 -9.10 0.53 5.31
N GLU A 131 -10.12 -0.24 4.96
CA GLU A 131 -10.27 -1.63 5.37
C GLU A 131 -9.59 -2.54 4.36
N GLY A 132 -9.17 -3.72 4.83
CA GLY A 132 -8.56 -4.71 3.99
C GLY A 132 -8.29 -6.02 4.71
N THR A 133 -7.47 -6.84 4.07
CA THR A 133 -6.98 -8.08 4.67
C THR A 133 -5.47 -8.19 4.49
N ILE A 134 -4.82 -8.77 5.49
CA ILE A 134 -3.44 -9.25 5.41
C ILE A 134 -3.47 -10.76 5.65
N THR A 135 -3.20 -11.52 4.61
CA THR A 135 -3.17 -12.98 4.68
C THR A 135 -1.72 -13.45 4.75
N LYS A 136 -1.35 -14.11 5.85
CA LYS A 136 -0.06 -14.78 5.95
C LYS A 136 -0.12 -16.12 5.22
N LYS A 137 0.87 -16.36 4.33
CA LYS A 137 1.04 -17.60 3.56
C LYS A 137 2.52 -17.99 3.57
N GLY A 138 2.89 -18.92 4.44
CA GLY A 138 4.30 -19.26 4.65
C GLY A 138 5.10 -18.04 5.12
N GLU A 139 6.08 -17.63 4.34
CA GLU A 139 6.89 -16.44 4.63
C GLU A 139 6.32 -15.15 4.02
N GLU A 140 5.29 -15.23 3.20
CA GLU A 140 4.73 -14.09 2.48
C GLU A 140 3.50 -13.50 3.18
N LEU A 141 3.25 -12.22 2.93
CA LEU A 141 2.02 -11.53 3.30
C LEU A 141 1.30 -11.07 2.03
N VAL A 142 0.06 -11.47 1.85
CA VAL A 142 -0.79 -11.00 0.75
C VAL A 142 -1.75 -9.97 1.29
N LEU A 143 -1.64 -8.74 0.79
CA LEU A 143 -2.44 -7.59 1.18
C LEU A 143 -3.53 -7.33 0.14
N ASN A 144 -4.77 -7.17 0.59
CA ASN A 144 -5.88 -6.78 -0.25
C ASN A 144 -6.64 -5.63 0.43
N SER A 145 -6.98 -4.61 -0.34
CA SER A 145 -7.84 -3.51 0.13
C SER A 145 -8.67 -2.95 -1.02
N LYS A 146 -9.87 -2.46 -0.66
CA LYS A 146 -10.73 -1.71 -1.57
C LYS A 146 -11.22 -0.46 -0.85
N PHE A 147 -11.06 0.68 -1.49
CA PHE A 147 -11.49 1.95 -0.94
C PHE A 147 -11.89 2.92 -2.06
N LYS A 148 -12.42 4.05 -1.66
CA LYS A 148 -12.87 5.09 -2.58
C LYS A 148 -12.04 6.36 -2.42
N ILE A 149 -11.78 7.04 -3.53
CA ILE A 149 -11.13 8.36 -3.55
C ILE A 149 -12.08 9.35 -4.20
N LYS A 150 -12.44 10.42 -3.47
CA LYS A 150 -13.10 11.59 -4.03
C LYS A 150 -12.01 12.47 -4.65
N VAL A 151 -11.99 12.57 -5.99
CA VAL A 151 -10.89 13.22 -6.73
C VAL A 151 -10.77 14.71 -6.39
N ALA A 152 -11.90 15.39 -6.13
CA ALA A 152 -11.92 16.79 -5.71
C ALA A 152 -11.19 17.04 -4.38
N ASP A 153 -11.15 16.05 -3.49
CA ASP A 153 -10.44 16.14 -2.20
C ASP A 153 -8.93 16.30 -2.36
N TYR A 154 -8.41 15.92 -3.51
CA TYR A 154 -6.99 16.03 -3.88
C TYR A 154 -6.76 17.10 -4.95
N ASN A 155 -7.66 18.08 -5.07
CA ASN A 155 -7.58 19.15 -6.06
C ASN A 155 -7.49 18.68 -7.52
N ILE A 156 -7.91 17.45 -7.81
CA ILE A 156 -8.02 16.94 -9.17
C ILE A 156 -9.33 17.47 -9.75
N LYS A 157 -9.22 18.36 -10.73
CA LYS A 157 -10.38 19.02 -11.34
C LYS A 157 -10.90 18.18 -12.50
N VAL A 158 -12.18 17.89 -12.50
CA VAL A 158 -12.90 17.33 -13.65
C VAL A 158 -13.59 18.48 -14.35
N PRO A 159 -13.19 18.85 -15.59
CA PRO A 159 -13.86 19.91 -16.33
C PRO A 159 -15.35 19.60 -16.54
N SER A 160 -16.21 20.64 -16.49
CA SER A 160 -17.65 20.48 -16.57
C SER A 160 -18.15 19.72 -17.81
N LEU A 161 -17.41 19.81 -18.91
CA LEU A 161 -17.69 19.09 -20.16
C LEU A 161 -17.53 17.56 -20.02
N TYR A 162 -16.79 17.08 -19.01
CA TYR A 162 -16.45 15.67 -18.82
C TYR A 162 -17.03 15.07 -17.53
N VAL A 163 -17.87 15.80 -16.78
CA VAL A 163 -18.47 15.29 -15.53
C VAL A 163 -19.41 14.10 -15.77
N GLN A 164 -19.91 13.91 -17.00
CA GLN A 164 -20.68 12.73 -17.38
C GLN A 164 -19.82 11.51 -17.73
N ASN A 165 -18.52 11.74 -17.94
CA ASN A 165 -17.57 10.71 -18.35
C ASN A 165 -16.62 10.28 -17.21
N ILE A 166 -16.49 11.12 -16.15
CA ILE A 166 -15.55 10.88 -15.08
C ILE A 166 -16.28 10.96 -13.74
N ALA A 167 -16.22 9.90 -12.95
CA ALA A 167 -16.85 9.87 -11.64
C ALA A 167 -16.12 10.82 -10.65
N GLU A 168 -16.89 11.51 -9.81
CA GLU A 168 -16.36 12.31 -8.70
C GLU A 168 -15.63 11.42 -7.67
N VAL A 169 -16.07 10.17 -7.56
CA VAL A 169 -15.53 9.18 -6.63
C VAL A 169 -15.09 7.95 -7.41
N VAL A 170 -13.82 7.60 -7.33
CA VAL A 170 -13.24 6.43 -7.99
C VAL A 170 -13.05 5.29 -7.01
N ASP A 171 -13.33 4.08 -7.46
CA ASP A 171 -13.04 2.84 -6.72
C ASP A 171 -11.57 2.44 -6.93
N VAL A 172 -10.85 2.16 -5.84
CA VAL A 172 -9.46 1.71 -5.89
C VAL A 172 -9.38 0.32 -5.28
N THR A 173 -8.74 -0.60 -5.99
CA THR A 173 -8.45 -1.96 -5.51
C THR A 173 -6.94 -2.15 -5.48
N VAL A 174 -6.42 -2.57 -4.33
CA VAL A 174 -5.00 -2.87 -4.11
C VAL A 174 -4.84 -4.35 -3.83
N ASN A 175 -3.95 -5.00 -4.56
CA ASN A 175 -3.48 -6.36 -4.28
C ASN A 175 -1.96 -6.34 -4.33
N ILE A 176 -1.28 -6.82 -3.29
CA ILE A 176 0.17 -6.85 -3.28
C ILE A 176 0.69 -7.97 -2.38
N THR A 177 1.70 -8.67 -2.85
CA THR A 177 2.43 -9.65 -2.05
C THR A 177 3.70 -9.01 -1.51
N LEU A 178 3.94 -9.20 -0.22
CA LEU A 178 5.17 -8.80 0.46
C LEU A 178 5.98 -10.05 0.81
N GLU A 179 7.29 -9.93 0.74
CA GLU A 179 8.27 -10.93 1.16
C GLU A 179 9.15 -10.38 2.29
N PRO A 180 9.74 -11.22 3.15
CA PRO A 180 10.66 -10.77 4.19
C PRO A 180 11.82 -9.97 3.59
N PHE A 181 12.13 -8.83 4.19
CA PHE A 181 13.31 -8.06 3.83
C PHE A 181 14.52 -8.54 4.62
N VAL A 182 15.40 -9.27 3.95
CA VAL A 182 16.70 -9.67 4.52
C VAL A 182 17.75 -8.63 4.13
N LYS A 183 18.25 -7.89 5.12
CA LYS A 183 19.37 -6.97 4.89
C LYS A 183 20.63 -7.81 4.61
N LYS A 184 21.13 -7.73 3.40
CA LYS A 184 22.42 -8.33 3.04
C LYS A 184 23.58 -7.56 3.66
#